data_2900f117fc98e948f7dddb24ba65260c
#
_entry.id   2900f117fc98e948f7dddb24ba65260c
#
_cell.length_a   1.000
_cell.length_b   1.000
_cell.length_c   1.000
_cell.angle_alpha   90.00
_cell.angle_beta   90.00
_cell.angle_gamma   90.00
#
_symmetry.space_group_name_H-M   'P 1'
#
loop_
_entity.id
_entity.type
_entity.pdbx_description
1 polymer ?
#
loop_
_entity_poly.entity_id
_entity_poly.type
_entity_poly.pdbx_seq_one_letter_code
_entity_poly.pdbx_strand_id
1 'polypeptide(L)'
;ISIDGAPCRLLVFGHLVLGERDLEHGGRVLADSANRRFTFQPDPESRWGQCYPDAVYHLVTSTPDAVETIGGDELLFADRAPGSGTHVAIRTLPTREFCFAVVGSLTDSAEAARLASKYEQAHEDIELLGPATKFWTRVTRGSRIVGGGAETAALDASLPWLAHDAMIHLTVPRGLEQYTGAAWGTRDVCQGPIEFFLALEHDEPVKEILRIVFAHQYAARGDWPQWFMLEPYSSIQDSHSHGDVIVWPLKALNDYLEATNDLAFLDETTPWRTDKTLKRSRREDPIAVHVEKLLATLRERFIPGTHLIRYGEGDWNDSLQPADPGLRDAMVSSWTVALLYQQLVRYAQVLHRAGHHGEATPLSELALAMRADFNRFLVRDGTVAGYGIFERGSDAPELLLHPSDVRTGLRYSLLPMTRSIIAGLFTPEQAQHHLRLIREHLLFPDGARLIDRPVAYHGGPEHTFRRAESASFFGREIGLMYVHAHLRYGEAMAVLGEADALWDALHVANPISVTERVANAAPRQRNAYFSSSDAAFPDRYEASAAWSRVRDGTIAVEGGWRIYSSGPGLYVNLLIRHALGIRCVFGDRVNKPVLPGRSAR
;
A
#
# COMPACT_ATOMS: atom_id res chain seq x y z
N ILE A 1 2.24 27.53 -18.11
CA ILE A 1 2.71 27.03 -19.42
C ILE A 1 3.60 28.10 -20.01
N SER A 2 4.86 27.77 -20.29
CA SER A 2 5.82 28.64 -20.98
C SER A 2 6.20 27.98 -22.30
N ILE A 3 6.33 28.79 -23.37
CA ILE A 3 6.57 28.32 -24.75
C ILE A 3 7.87 28.91 -25.27
N ASP A 4 8.84 28.05 -25.50
CA ASP A 4 10.10 28.40 -26.15
C ASP A 4 9.89 28.42 -27.67
N GLY A 5 9.55 29.60 -28.25
CA GLY A 5 9.31 29.71 -29.69
C GLY A 5 8.36 30.83 -30.06
N ALA A 6 7.74 30.71 -31.23
CA ALA A 6 6.72 31.66 -31.67
C ALA A 6 5.45 31.55 -30.81
N PRO A 7 4.74 32.67 -30.55
CA PRO A 7 3.45 32.60 -29.87
C PRO A 7 2.49 31.64 -30.57
N CYS A 8 1.81 30.78 -29.83
CA CYS A 8 0.81 29.87 -30.37
C CYS A 8 -0.52 29.96 -29.60
N ARG A 9 -1.60 29.49 -30.22
CA ARG A 9 -2.89 29.33 -29.56
C ARG A 9 -2.89 28.06 -28.76
N LEU A 10 -3.36 28.14 -27.52
CA LEU A 10 -3.55 26.98 -26.63
C LEU A 10 -5.04 26.69 -26.52
N LEU A 11 -5.37 25.40 -26.44
CA LEU A 11 -6.64 24.88 -25.96
C LEU A 11 -6.38 24.10 -24.69
N VAL A 12 -6.76 24.67 -23.56
CA VAL A 12 -6.71 24.01 -22.25
C VAL A 12 -8.10 23.51 -21.92
N PHE A 13 -8.23 22.23 -21.67
CA PHE A 13 -9.53 21.64 -21.37
C PHE A 13 -9.43 20.56 -20.30
N GLY A 14 -10.56 20.29 -19.66
CA GLY A 14 -10.70 19.24 -18.68
C GLY A 14 -12.15 18.77 -18.57
N HIS A 15 -12.33 17.55 -18.12
CA HIS A 15 -13.60 16.99 -17.70
C HIS A 15 -13.63 16.90 -16.18
N LEU A 16 -14.67 17.44 -15.55
CA LEU A 16 -14.81 17.47 -14.11
C LEU A 16 -15.86 16.46 -13.66
N VAL A 17 -15.50 15.66 -12.68
CA VAL A 17 -16.38 14.74 -12.00
C VAL A 17 -16.53 15.21 -10.56
N LEU A 18 -17.74 15.61 -10.18
CA LEU A 18 -18.09 16.12 -8.85
C LEU A 18 -19.09 15.20 -8.13
N GLY A 19 -19.17 13.95 -8.54
CA GLY A 19 -20.05 12.92 -8.01
C GLY A 19 -19.30 11.69 -7.50
N GLU A 20 -20.05 10.68 -7.09
CA GLU A 20 -19.51 9.43 -6.55
C GLU A 20 -19.03 8.46 -7.64
N ARG A 21 -19.34 8.70 -8.90
CA ARG A 21 -19.01 7.82 -10.02
C ARG A 21 -18.28 8.56 -11.12
N ASP A 22 -17.30 7.92 -11.71
CA ASP A 22 -16.40 8.51 -12.70
C ASP A 22 -17.09 9.04 -13.97
N LEU A 23 -18.26 8.53 -14.29
CA LEU A 23 -19.04 8.90 -15.48
C LEU A 23 -20.28 9.76 -15.16
N GLU A 24 -20.57 9.99 -13.89
CA GLU A 24 -21.67 10.85 -13.46
C GLU A 24 -21.15 12.25 -13.16
N HIS A 25 -21.82 13.25 -13.70
CA HIS A 25 -21.34 14.63 -13.57
C HIS A 25 -21.47 15.17 -12.15
N GLY A 26 -22.59 14.92 -11.48
CA GLY A 26 -22.83 15.23 -10.06
C GLY A 26 -22.60 16.67 -9.64
N GLY A 27 -22.52 17.63 -10.59
CA GLY A 27 -22.18 18.99 -10.27
C GLY A 27 -22.60 20.01 -11.32
N ARG A 28 -22.37 21.29 -11.01
CA ARG A 28 -22.63 22.44 -11.85
C ARG A 28 -21.33 23.13 -12.24
N VAL A 29 -21.22 23.51 -13.51
CA VAL A 29 -20.13 24.34 -14.03
C VAL A 29 -20.75 25.68 -14.46
N LEU A 30 -20.26 26.77 -13.86
CA LEU A 30 -20.67 28.13 -14.19
C LEU A 30 -19.48 28.83 -14.83
N ALA A 31 -19.63 29.20 -16.10
CA ALA A 31 -18.65 29.97 -16.85
C ALA A 31 -18.95 31.46 -16.74
N ASP A 32 -18.07 32.23 -16.15
CA ASP A 32 -18.09 33.70 -16.14
C ASP A 32 -17.13 34.23 -17.19
N SER A 33 -17.67 34.46 -18.38
CA SER A 33 -16.89 34.94 -19.53
C SER A 33 -16.34 36.35 -19.32
N ALA A 34 -16.98 37.20 -18.52
CA ALA A 34 -16.53 38.54 -18.21
C ALA A 34 -15.25 38.54 -17.36
N ASN A 35 -15.20 37.69 -16.36
CA ASN A 35 -14.06 37.53 -15.48
C ASN A 35 -13.14 36.37 -15.87
N ARG A 36 -13.44 35.66 -16.96
CA ARG A 36 -12.66 34.51 -17.47
C ARG A 36 -12.38 33.45 -16.42
N ARG A 37 -13.44 33.15 -15.67
CA ARG A 37 -13.41 32.23 -14.52
C ARG A 37 -14.46 31.13 -14.70
N PHE A 38 -14.14 29.94 -14.20
CA PHE A 38 -15.13 28.90 -13.94
C PHE A 38 -15.35 28.74 -12.46
N THR A 39 -16.60 28.46 -12.09
CA THR A 39 -16.97 28.04 -10.73
C THR A 39 -17.61 26.66 -10.81
N PHE A 40 -17.20 25.76 -9.94
CA PHE A 40 -17.68 24.39 -9.86
C PHE A 40 -18.31 24.16 -8.49
N GLN A 41 -19.48 23.52 -8.49
CA GLN A 41 -20.19 23.16 -7.27
C GLN A 41 -20.78 21.77 -7.42
N PRO A 42 -20.73 20.89 -6.38
CA PRO A 42 -21.45 19.64 -6.38
C PRO A 42 -22.95 19.88 -6.57
N ASP A 43 -23.66 18.90 -7.15
CA ASP A 43 -25.11 18.94 -7.18
C ASP A 43 -25.62 18.81 -5.74
N PRO A 44 -26.45 19.75 -5.24
CA PRO A 44 -26.99 19.68 -3.88
C PRO A 44 -27.81 18.40 -3.59
N GLU A 45 -28.38 17.77 -4.61
CA GLU A 45 -29.12 16.53 -4.46
C GLU A 45 -28.23 15.28 -4.51
N SER A 46 -26.99 15.43 -5.00
CA SER A 46 -26.02 14.35 -4.94
C SER A 46 -25.59 14.06 -3.49
N ARG A 47 -25.17 12.85 -3.23
CA ARG A 47 -24.63 12.47 -1.91
C ARG A 47 -23.42 13.34 -1.54
N TRP A 48 -22.59 13.68 -2.52
CA TRP A 48 -21.44 14.55 -2.32
C TRP A 48 -21.84 15.97 -1.94
N GLY A 49 -22.84 16.56 -2.64
CA GLY A 49 -23.38 17.88 -2.32
C GLY A 49 -24.08 17.94 -0.97
N GLN A 50 -24.75 16.86 -0.55
CA GLN A 50 -25.35 16.75 0.78
C GLN A 50 -24.29 16.71 1.90
N CYS A 51 -23.14 16.07 1.65
CA CYS A 51 -22.05 16.01 2.62
C CYS A 51 -21.23 17.30 2.68
N TYR A 52 -21.11 18.01 1.57
CA TYR A 52 -20.34 19.23 1.43
C TYR A 52 -21.15 20.33 0.77
N PRO A 53 -22.19 20.85 1.43
CA PRO A 53 -23.08 21.86 0.84
C PRO A 53 -22.37 23.18 0.52
N ASP A 54 -21.28 23.48 1.20
CA ASP A 54 -20.46 24.68 1.01
C ASP A 54 -19.27 24.46 0.07
N ALA A 55 -19.14 23.26 -0.53
CA ALA A 55 -18.05 22.97 -1.45
C ALA A 55 -18.12 23.82 -2.71
N VAL A 56 -17.04 24.52 -3.00
CA VAL A 56 -16.91 25.31 -4.21
C VAL A 56 -15.45 25.32 -4.70
N TYR A 57 -15.29 25.26 -6.00
CA TYR A 57 -14.00 25.32 -6.66
C TYR A 57 -14.03 26.38 -7.75
N HIS A 58 -12.88 26.96 -8.03
CA HIS A 58 -12.69 27.94 -9.10
C HIS A 58 -11.52 27.54 -10.00
N LEU A 59 -11.70 27.69 -11.31
CA LEU A 59 -10.59 27.76 -12.24
C LEU A 59 -10.40 29.24 -12.61
N VAL A 60 -9.23 29.76 -12.33
CA VAL A 60 -8.86 31.16 -12.50
C VAL A 60 -7.57 31.30 -13.30
N THR A 61 -7.31 32.47 -13.87
CA THR A 61 -6.07 32.76 -14.59
C THR A 61 -5.45 34.06 -14.11
N SER A 62 -4.12 34.07 -13.98
CA SER A 62 -3.34 35.29 -13.77
C SER A 62 -2.88 35.97 -15.09
N THR A 63 -3.23 35.37 -16.23
CA THR A 63 -2.96 35.90 -17.58
C THR A 63 -4.27 36.09 -18.35
N PRO A 64 -5.23 36.90 -17.84
CA PRO A 64 -6.56 37.06 -18.45
C PRO A 64 -6.53 37.61 -19.86
N ASP A 65 -5.54 38.45 -20.20
CA ASP A 65 -5.39 39.04 -21.54
C ASP A 65 -5.00 38.00 -22.60
N ALA A 66 -4.46 36.86 -22.18
CA ALA A 66 -4.18 35.77 -23.10
C ALA A 66 -5.43 34.95 -23.46
N VAL A 67 -6.55 35.07 -22.72
CA VAL A 67 -7.77 34.31 -22.94
C VAL A 67 -8.60 34.93 -24.07
N GLU A 68 -8.83 34.17 -25.13
CA GLU A 68 -9.75 34.51 -26.21
C GLU A 68 -11.20 34.22 -25.80
N THR A 69 -11.46 33.02 -25.31
CA THR A 69 -12.79 32.60 -24.89
C THR A 69 -12.70 31.45 -23.90
N ILE A 70 -13.73 31.34 -23.06
CA ILE A 70 -13.98 30.20 -22.19
C ILE A 70 -15.34 29.58 -22.51
N GLY A 71 -15.48 28.27 -22.32
CA GLY A 71 -16.72 27.53 -22.57
C GLY A 71 -16.62 26.06 -22.22
N GLY A 72 -17.46 25.25 -22.80
CA GLY A 72 -17.53 23.80 -22.59
C GLY A 72 -17.43 23.02 -23.90
N ASP A 73 -18.37 22.11 -24.11
CA ASP A 73 -18.43 21.20 -25.26
C ASP A 73 -18.45 21.93 -26.60
N GLU A 74 -19.08 23.11 -26.68
CA GLU A 74 -19.15 23.93 -27.86
C GLU A 74 -17.77 24.43 -28.38
N LEU A 75 -16.75 24.38 -27.51
CA LEU A 75 -15.37 24.70 -27.90
C LEU A 75 -14.56 23.45 -28.26
N LEU A 76 -15.03 22.26 -27.86
CA LEU A 76 -14.31 21.00 -27.99
C LEU A 76 -14.77 20.16 -29.17
N PHE A 77 -16.09 20.20 -29.51
CA PHE A 77 -16.68 19.32 -30.50
C PHE A 77 -17.06 20.09 -31.80
N ALA A 78 -16.97 19.39 -32.91
CA ALA A 78 -17.18 19.99 -34.23
C ALA A 78 -18.61 20.47 -34.48
N ASP A 79 -19.61 19.83 -33.89
CA ASP A 79 -21.03 20.17 -33.93
C ASP A 79 -21.37 21.41 -33.09
N ARG A 80 -20.45 21.83 -32.23
CA ARG A 80 -20.62 22.97 -31.32
C ARG A 80 -21.84 22.85 -30.42
N ALA A 81 -22.38 21.66 -30.27
CA ALA A 81 -23.51 21.44 -29.42
C ALA A 81 -23.08 21.46 -27.93
N PRO A 82 -23.85 22.09 -27.03
CA PRO A 82 -23.62 21.95 -25.62
C PRO A 82 -23.95 20.49 -25.26
N GLY A 83 -22.94 19.75 -24.80
CA GLY A 83 -23.11 18.41 -24.30
C GLY A 83 -23.74 18.39 -22.91
N SER A 84 -24.03 17.20 -22.41
CA SER A 84 -24.47 16.99 -21.02
C SER A 84 -23.28 16.95 -20.05
N GLY A 85 -22.03 17.09 -20.55
CA GLY A 85 -20.81 16.94 -19.78
C GLY A 85 -20.43 18.17 -18.96
N THR A 86 -19.63 17.96 -17.95
CA THR A 86 -18.97 19.01 -17.16
C THR A 86 -17.59 19.33 -17.74
N HIS A 87 -17.52 19.48 -19.07
CA HIS A 87 -16.29 19.93 -19.74
C HIS A 87 -16.09 21.42 -19.52
N VAL A 88 -14.84 21.79 -19.35
CA VAL A 88 -14.34 23.17 -19.35
C VAL A 88 -13.29 23.31 -20.42
N ALA A 89 -13.32 24.41 -21.12
CA ALA A 89 -12.34 24.73 -22.16
C ALA A 89 -11.97 26.19 -22.12
N ILE A 90 -10.67 26.46 -22.23
CA ILE A 90 -10.11 27.81 -22.40
C ILE A 90 -9.33 27.82 -23.70
N ARG A 91 -9.70 28.72 -24.61
CA ARG A 91 -8.94 28.98 -25.82
C ARG A 91 -8.21 30.31 -25.67
N THR A 92 -6.90 30.31 -25.96
CA THR A 92 -6.09 31.52 -25.87
C THR A 92 -5.93 32.22 -27.20
N LEU A 93 -5.65 33.52 -27.14
CA LEU A 93 -4.96 34.24 -28.22
C LEU A 93 -3.55 33.64 -28.40
N PRO A 94 -2.85 33.94 -29.54
CA PRO A 94 -1.45 33.55 -29.63
C PRO A 94 -0.64 34.13 -28.47
N THR A 95 -0.08 33.24 -27.64
CA THR A 95 0.69 33.63 -26.45
C THR A 95 1.95 32.79 -26.30
N ARG A 96 2.91 33.27 -25.55
CA ARG A 96 4.09 32.52 -25.09
C ARG A 96 3.95 32.06 -23.65
N GLU A 97 2.99 32.61 -22.95
CA GLU A 97 2.78 32.29 -21.55
C GLU A 97 1.29 32.22 -21.24
N PHE A 98 0.91 31.19 -20.49
CA PHE A 98 -0.43 31.05 -19.95
C PHE A 98 -0.38 30.39 -18.58
N CYS A 99 -0.96 31.05 -17.61
CA CYS A 99 -1.03 30.55 -16.22
C CYS A 99 -2.49 30.40 -15.77
N PHE A 100 -2.82 29.26 -15.19
CA PHE A 100 -4.11 29.04 -14.57
C PHE A 100 -3.97 28.24 -13.27
N ALA A 101 -4.93 28.38 -12.38
CA ALA A 101 -5.02 27.66 -11.13
C ALA A 101 -6.43 27.10 -10.92
N VAL A 102 -6.50 25.87 -10.37
CA VAL A 102 -7.72 25.31 -9.82
C VAL A 102 -7.58 25.37 -8.30
N VAL A 103 -8.49 26.07 -7.65
CA VAL A 103 -8.52 26.27 -6.21
C VAL A 103 -9.90 25.98 -5.66
N GLY A 104 -10.01 25.66 -4.37
CA GLY A 104 -11.32 25.41 -3.81
C GLY A 104 -11.26 25.04 -2.33
N SER A 105 -12.44 24.87 -1.77
CA SER A 105 -12.64 24.36 -0.42
C SER A 105 -13.86 23.45 -0.37
N LEU A 106 -13.81 22.41 0.45
CA LEU A 106 -14.93 21.50 0.71
C LEU A 106 -15.95 22.08 1.68
N THR A 107 -15.51 22.97 2.57
CA THR A 107 -16.30 23.39 3.73
C THR A 107 -16.38 24.90 3.92
N ASP A 108 -15.67 25.69 3.09
CA ASP A 108 -15.61 27.14 3.24
C ASP A 108 -15.52 27.85 1.89
N SER A 109 -16.65 28.32 1.40
CA SER A 109 -16.73 29.06 0.14
C SER A 109 -15.99 30.40 0.16
N ALA A 110 -15.86 31.04 1.34
CA ALA A 110 -15.11 32.28 1.48
C ALA A 110 -13.61 32.03 1.33
N GLU A 111 -13.11 30.93 1.85
CA GLU A 111 -11.72 30.50 1.65
C GLU A 111 -11.44 30.21 0.16
N ALA A 112 -12.34 29.50 -0.51
CA ALA A 112 -12.22 29.27 -1.95
C ALA A 112 -12.14 30.57 -2.75
N ALA A 113 -12.99 31.54 -2.44
CA ALA A 113 -12.97 32.87 -3.08
C ALA A 113 -11.67 33.65 -2.79
N ARG A 114 -11.18 33.58 -1.56
CA ARG A 114 -9.89 34.19 -1.16
C ARG A 114 -8.72 33.59 -1.93
N LEU A 115 -8.71 32.26 -2.07
CA LEU A 115 -7.69 31.56 -2.86
C LEU A 115 -7.79 31.93 -4.35
N ALA A 116 -8.99 32.00 -4.93
CA ALA A 116 -9.19 32.42 -6.30
C ALA A 116 -8.59 33.81 -6.54
N SER A 117 -8.95 34.78 -5.71
CA SER A 117 -8.42 36.16 -5.82
C SER A 117 -6.90 36.23 -5.66
N LYS A 118 -6.33 35.41 -4.77
CA LYS A 118 -4.87 35.33 -4.61
C LYS A 118 -4.20 34.84 -5.89
N TYR A 119 -4.70 33.77 -6.51
CA TYR A 119 -4.06 33.16 -7.68
C TYR A 119 -4.38 33.87 -8.99
N GLU A 120 -5.39 34.74 -9.04
CA GLU A 120 -5.59 35.70 -10.14
C GLU A 120 -4.53 36.80 -10.17
N GLN A 121 -3.90 37.09 -9.04
CA GLN A 121 -2.90 38.14 -8.89
C GLN A 121 -1.46 37.63 -8.84
N ALA A 122 -1.26 36.32 -8.74
CA ALA A 122 0.07 35.73 -8.62
C ALA A 122 0.81 35.74 -9.96
N HIS A 123 1.99 36.33 -9.99
CA HIS A 123 2.77 36.53 -11.20
C HIS A 123 4.15 35.86 -11.21
N GLU A 124 4.62 35.33 -10.07
CA GLU A 124 5.94 34.69 -9.96
C GLU A 124 5.84 33.22 -9.50
N ASP A 125 6.56 32.35 -10.20
CA ASP A 125 6.62 30.90 -9.89
C ASP A 125 7.05 30.61 -8.44
N ILE A 126 7.95 31.45 -7.89
CA ILE A 126 8.46 31.31 -6.52
C ILE A 126 7.33 31.51 -5.49
N GLU A 127 6.43 32.45 -5.72
CA GLU A 127 5.27 32.66 -4.82
C GLU A 127 4.26 31.53 -4.89
N LEU A 128 4.10 30.89 -6.06
CA LEU A 128 3.20 29.77 -6.26
C LEU A 128 3.76 28.47 -5.66
N LEU A 129 5.04 28.21 -5.86
CA LEU A 129 5.69 26.96 -5.42
C LEU A 129 6.12 26.98 -3.96
N GLY A 130 6.33 28.16 -3.38
CA GLY A 130 6.85 28.31 -2.01
C GLY A 130 6.06 27.54 -0.95
N PRO A 131 4.71 27.62 -0.89
CA PRO A 131 3.91 26.84 0.07
C PRO A 131 4.02 25.34 -0.13
N ALA A 132 4.01 24.86 -1.37
CA ALA A 132 4.16 23.45 -1.70
C ALA A 132 5.55 22.93 -1.30
N THR A 133 6.60 23.69 -1.65
CA THR A 133 7.98 23.36 -1.25
C THR A 133 8.12 23.26 0.26
N LYS A 134 7.56 24.22 1.02
CA LYS A 134 7.56 24.18 2.50
C LYS A 134 6.81 22.98 3.05
N PHE A 135 5.66 22.64 2.45
CA PHE A 135 4.89 21.45 2.86
C PHE A 135 5.69 20.17 2.66
N TRP A 136 6.24 19.94 1.47
CA TRP A 136 7.00 18.73 1.17
C TRP A 136 8.31 18.65 1.93
N THR A 137 9.00 19.78 2.15
CA THR A 137 10.19 19.83 3.02
C THR A 137 9.83 19.41 4.45
N ARG A 138 8.66 19.80 4.96
CA ARG A 138 8.19 19.37 6.27
C ARG A 138 7.85 17.89 6.29
N VAL A 139 7.14 17.37 5.28
CA VAL A 139 6.78 15.94 5.17
C VAL A 139 8.04 15.08 5.12
N THR A 140 9.01 15.44 4.29
CA THR A 140 10.27 14.70 4.16
C THR A 140 11.32 15.08 5.22
N ARG A 141 11.01 16.02 6.12
CA ARG A 141 11.96 16.65 7.07
C ARG A 141 13.22 17.18 6.38
N GLY A 142 13.13 17.59 5.12
CA GLY A 142 14.26 18.01 4.33
C GLY A 142 15.32 16.92 4.12
N SER A 143 14.95 15.65 4.28
CA SER A 143 15.87 14.51 4.13
C SER A 143 16.49 14.47 2.76
N ARG A 144 17.79 14.28 2.71
CA ARG A 144 18.59 14.16 1.49
C ARG A 144 19.54 12.98 1.64
N ILE A 145 19.73 12.26 0.54
CA ILE A 145 20.70 11.17 0.48
C ILE A 145 21.93 11.69 -0.24
N VAL A 146 23.02 11.83 0.51
CA VAL A 146 24.27 12.34 -0.02
C VAL A 146 25.34 11.25 -0.05
N GLY A 147 26.08 11.17 -1.14
CA GLY A 147 27.13 10.16 -1.34
C GLY A 147 27.70 10.21 -2.75
N GLY A 148 28.63 9.31 -3.05
CA GLY A 148 29.25 9.25 -4.37
C GLY A 148 28.48 8.35 -5.34
N GLY A 149 28.24 8.86 -6.55
CA GLY A 149 27.82 8.05 -7.68
C GLY A 149 26.35 8.21 -8.10
N ALA A 150 26.04 7.66 -9.28
CA ALA A 150 24.74 7.76 -9.94
C ALA A 150 23.61 7.08 -9.12
N GLU A 151 23.92 5.97 -8.46
CA GLU A 151 22.97 5.21 -7.66
C GLU A 151 22.43 6.02 -6.47
N THR A 152 23.33 6.68 -5.72
CA THR A 152 22.93 7.56 -4.61
C THR A 152 22.11 8.75 -5.11
N ALA A 153 22.49 9.32 -6.26
CA ALA A 153 21.74 10.41 -6.89
C ALA A 153 20.34 9.96 -7.32
N ALA A 154 20.19 8.73 -7.82
CA ALA A 154 18.88 8.17 -8.18
C ALA A 154 17.97 7.99 -6.95
N LEU A 155 18.52 7.52 -5.82
CA LEU A 155 17.77 7.39 -4.57
C LEU A 155 17.33 8.77 -4.03
N ASP A 156 18.23 9.75 -4.01
CA ASP A 156 17.92 11.11 -3.58
C ASP A 156 16.84 11.75 -4.46
N ALA A 157 16.94 11.58 -5.77
CA ALA A 157 15.98 12.13 -6.73
C ALA A 157 14.59 11.47 -6.62
N SER A 158 14.49 10.20 -6.22
CA SER A 158 13.22 9.49 -6.08
C SER A 158 12.52 9.75 -4.73
N LEU A 159 13.26 10.07 -3.67
CA LEU A 159 12.72 10.20 -2.31
C LEU A 159 11.55 11.19 -2.20
N PRO A 160 11.59 12.42 -2.75
CA PRO A 160 10.46 13.34 -2.69
C PRO A 160 9.19 12.82 -3.39
N TRP A 161 9.36 12.09 -4.48
CA TRP A 161 8.26 11.51 -5.25
C TRP A 161 7.66 10.29 -4.55
N LEU A 162 8.49 9.44 -3.95
CA LEU A 162 8.01 8.33 -3.11
C LEU A 162 7.25 8.85 -1.89
N ALA A 163 7.68 9.96 -1.31
CA ALA A 163 6.95 10.63 -0.24
C ALA A 163 5.60 11.18 -0.73
N HIS A 164 5.57 11.77 -1.92
CA HIS A 164 4.32 12.23 -2.55
C HIS A 164 3.37 11.05 -2.79
N ASP A 165 3.85 9.99 -3.41
CA ASP A 165 3.06 8.80 -3.72
C ASP A 165 2.52 8.11 -2.44
N ALA A 166 3.32 8.07 -1.37
CA ALA A 166 2.90 7.54 -0.07
C ALA A 166 1.77 8.38 0.58
N MET A 167 1.78 9.69 0.36
CA MET A 167 0.77 10.60 0.92
C MET A 167 -0.56 10.57 0.17
N ILE A 168 -0.59 10.23 -1.11
CA ILE A 168 -1.81 10.26 -1.93
C ILE A 168 -2.92 9.45 -1.28
N HIS A 169 -2.62 8.23 -0.81
CA HIS A 169 -3.61 7.36 -0.17
C HIS A 169 -4.27 7.99 1.06
N LEU A 170 -3.54 8.77 1.83
CA LEU A 170 -4.03 9.40 3.06
C LEU A 170 -4.69 10.75 2.83
N THR A 171 -4.29 11.47 1.79
CA THR A 171 -4.76 12.84 1.52
C THR A 171 -5.98 12.90 0.62
N VAL A 172 -6.30 11.84 -0.10
CA VAL A 172 -7.56 11.74 -0.85
C VAL A 172 -8.73 11.62 0.14
N PRO A 173 -9.74 12.48 0.06
CA PRO A 173 -10.91 12.39 0.93
C PRO A 173 -11.55 11.01 0.85
N ARG A 174 -11.79 10.38 1.98
CA ARG A 174 -12.36 9.02 2.12
C ARG A 174 -11.42 7.86 1.83
N GLY A 175 -10.15 8.12 1.49
CA GLY A 175 -9.17 7.12 1.13
C GLY A 175 -9.09 6.85 -0.37
N LEU A 176 -8.21 5.98 -0.80
CA LEU A 176 -7.93 5.68 -2.22
C LEU A 176 -8.09 4.19 -2.56
N GLU A 177 -8.40 3.32 -1.60
CA GLU A 177 -8.52 1.89 -1.82
C GLU A 177 -9.81 1.51 -2.57
N GLN A 178 -10.53 0.58 -2.08
CA GLN A 178 -11.69 -0.05 -2.70
C GLN A 178 -12.84 0.92 -3.01
N TYR A 179 -13.84 0.46 -3.75
CA TYR A 179 -15.09 1.17 -4.02
C TYR A 179 -14.88 2.57 -4.62
N THR A 180 -14.53 2.61 -5.90
CA THR A 180 -14.19 3.85 -6.61
C THR A 180 -12.90 4.55 -6.12
N GLY A 181 -12.04 3.81 -5.43
CA GLY A 181 -10.80 4.36 -4.89
C GLY A 181 -10.97 5.25 -3.66
N ALA A 182 -12.07 5.11 -2.91
CA ALA A 182 -12.44 6.03 -1.85
C ALA A 182 -12.51 5.39 -0.45
N ALA A 183 -11.73 4.36 -0.18
CA ALA A 183 -11.71 3.67 1.11
C ALA A 183 -10.28 3.38 1.58
N TRP A 184 -10.12 3.08 2.86
CA TRP A 184 -8.89 2.55 3.43
C TRP A 184 -8.97 1.04 3.55
N GLY A 185 -8.06 0.30 2.90
CA GLY A 185 -7.81 -1.11 3.19
C GLY A 185 -7.19 -1.24 4.58
N THR A 186 -7.79 -2.02 5.47
CA THR A 186 -7.27 -2.16 6.85
C THR A 186 -5.84 -2.66 6.84
N ARG A 187 -5.54 -3.64 6.00
CA ARG A 187 -4.20 -4.16 5.79
C ARG A 187 -3.24 -3.09 5.29
N ASP A 188 -3.66 -2.30 4.32
CA ASP A 188 -2.81 -1.36 3.61
C ASP A 188 -2.45 -0.16 4.48
N VAL A 189 -3.42 0.41 5.18
CA VAL A 189 -3.16 1.54 6.07
C VAL A 189 -2.30 1.18 7.27
N CYS A 190 -2.36 -0.08 7.73
CA CYS A 190 -1.54 -0.59 8.84
C CYS A 190 -0.09 -0.94 8.46
N GLN A 191 0.33 -0.81 7.20
CA GLN A 191 1.72 -1.06 6.80
C GLN A 191 2.38 0.17 6.19
N GLY A 192 2.25 0.42 4.90
CA GLY A 192 2.99 1.48 4.22
C GLY A 192 2.87 2.87 4.84
N PRO A 193 1.67 3.39 5.13
CA PRO A 193 1.49 4.68 5.79
C PRO A 193 2.14 4.75 7.17
N ILE A 194 1.95 3.73 8.01
CA ILE A 194 2.58 3.66 9.34
C ILE A 194 4.11 3.68 9.21
N GLU A 195 4.63 2.80 8.36
CA GLU A 195 6.07 2.66 8.15
C GLU A 195 6.70 3.91 7.55
N PHE A 196 5.99 4.60 6.63
CA PHE A 196 6.40 5.88 6.06
C PHE A 196 6.58 6.96 7.12
N PHE A 197 5.55 7.17 7.91
CA PHE A 197 5.59 8.22 8.95
C PHE A 197 6.64 7.92 10.02
N LEU A 198 6.75 6.67 10.48
CA LEU A 198 7.78 6.29 11.45
C LEU A 198 9.20 6.39 10.89
N ALA A 199 9.40 6.13 9.59
CA ALA A 199 10.70 6.32 8.95
C ALA A 199 11.13 7.79 8.91
N LEU A 200 10.16 8.70 8.85
CA LEU A 200 10.37 10.15 8.87
C LEU A 200 10.13 10.78 10.26
N GLU A 201 9.99 9.97 11.30
CA GLU A 201 9.78 10.38 12.70
C GLU A 201 8.53 11.28 12.88
N HIS A 202 7.44 11.00 12.16
CA HIS A 202 6.14 11.66 12.29
C HIS A 202 5.18 10.79 13.11
N ASP A 203 5.20 10.92 14.42
CA ASP A 203 4.47 10.03 15.33
C ASP A 203 2.98 10.35 15.41
N GLU A 204 2.60 11.64 15.40
CA GLU A 204 1.21 12.06 15.52
C GLU A 204 0.28 11.54 14.41
N PRO A 205 0.65 11.59 13.11
CA PRO A 205 -0.16 10.95 12.07
C PRO A 205 -0.35 9.45 12.28
N VAL A 206 0.65 8.74 12.80
CA VAL A 206 0.54 7.31 13.13
C VAL A 206 -0.47 7.07 14.22
N LYS A 207 -0.41 7.87 15.28
CA LYS A 207 -1.35 7.82 16.41
C LYS A 207 -2.79 8.06 15.95
N GLU A 208 -3.01 9.02 15.06
CA GLU A 208 -4.33 9.29 14.49
C GLU A 208 -4.83 8.14 13.61
N ILE A 209 -3.97 7.55 12.77
CA ILE A 209 -4.33 6.37 11.98
C ILE A 209 -4.75 5.22 12.91
N LEU A 210 -4.01 4.98 14.00
CA LEU A 210 -4.36 3.93 14.96
C LEU A 210 -5.71 4.17 15.62
N ARG A 211 -6.03 5.41 16.04
CA ARG A 211 -7.36 5.76 16.59
C ARG A 211 -8.47 5.43 15.58
N ILE A 212 -8.29 5.79 14.31
CA ILE A 212 -9.26 5.49 13.25
C ILE A 212 -9.38 3.98 13.03
N VAL A 213 -8.28 3.26 12.94
CA VAL A 213 -8.27 1.80 12.73
C VAL A 213 -8.97 1.09 13.89
N PHE A 214 -8.58 1.38 15.14
CA PHE A 214 -9.18 0.72 16.30
C PHE A 214 -10.67 1.05 16.46
N ALA A 215 -11.12 2.26 16.07
CA ALA A 215 -12.53 2.62 16.02
C ALA A 215 -13.36 1.82 15.00
N HIS A 216 -12.73 1.00 14.15
CA HIS A 216 -13.39 0.13 13.19
C HIS A 216 -13.41 -1.35 13.62
N GLN A 217 -12.93 -1.69 14.81
CA GLN A 217 -13.03 -3.06 15.34
C GLN A 217 -14.47 -3.42 15.69
N TYR A 218 -14.92 -4.58 15.24
CA TYR A 218 -16.25 -5.10 15.56
C TYR A 218 -16.36 -5.57 17.01
N ALA A 219 -17.37 -5.10 17.74
CA ALA A 219 -17.51 -5.36 19.17
C ALA A 219 -17.73 -6.84 19.53
N ALA A 220 -18.54 -7.55 18.74
CA ALA A 220 -18.80 -8.98 19.00
C ALA A 220 -17.77 -9.87 18.34
N ARG A 221 -17.47 -9.67 17.06
CA ARG A 221 -16.53 -10.48 16.28
C ARG A 221 -15.07 -10.27 16.69
N GLY A 222 -14.69 -9.06 17.09
CA GLY A 222 -13.33 -8.73 17.52
C GLY A 222 -12.31 -8.56 16.38
N ASP A 223 -12.75 -8.67 15.13
CA ASP A 223 -11.95 -8.42 13.93
C ASP A 223 -12.30 -7.07 13.27
N TRP A 224 -11.74 -6.81 12.09
CA TRP A 224 -11.90 -5.58 11.33
C TRP A 224 -12.52 -5.84 9.96
N PRO A 225 -13.12 -4.80 9.32
CA PRO A 225 -13.48 -4.88 7.91
C PRO A 225 -12.24 -5.06 7.02
N GLN A 226 -12.41 -5.67 5.84
CA GLN A 226 -11.36 -5.76 4.81
C GLN A 226 -10.91 -4.35 4.40
N TRP A 227 -11.90 -3.49 4.16
CA TRP A 227 -11.72 -2.07 3.91
C TRP A 227 -12.91 -1.28 4.44
N PHE A 228 -12.73 0.01 4.68
CA PHE A 228 -13.77 0.92 5.19
C PHE A 228 -13.56 2.34 4.66
N MET A 229 -14.66 3.05 4.45
CA MET A 229 -14.63 4.47 4.14
C MET A 229 -14.54 5.30 5.42
N LEU A 230 -13.95 6.50 5.30
CA LEU A 230 -13.88 7.46 6.39
C LEU A 230 -15.22 8.20 6.57
N GLU A 231 -15.40 8.88 7.71
CA GLU A 231 -16.61 9.67 7.97
C GLU A 231 -16.84 10.72 6.86
N PRO A 232 -18.11 10.99 6.51
CA PRO A 232 -19.37 10.44 7.09
C PRO A 232 -19.83 9.11 6.47
N TYR A 233 -19.01 8.47 5.63
CA TYR A 233 -19.35 7.25 4.88
C TYR A 233 -18.87 5.97 5.57
N SER A 234 -18.43 6.04 6.79
CA SER A 234 -17.78 4.94 7.50
C SER A 234 -18.63 3.66 7.68
N SER A 235 -19.94 3.73 7.40
CA SER A 235 -20.80 2.55 7.31
C SER A 235 -20.66 1.77 5.99
N ILE A 236 -20.00 2.35 4.98
CA ILE A 236 -19.66 1.67 3.72
C ILE A 236 -18.32 0.98 3.95
N GLN A 237 -18.36 -0.35 4.00
CA GLN A 237 -17.21 -1.17 4.31
C GLN A 237 -17.43 -2.61 3.87
N ASP A 238 -16.37 -3.37 3.63
CA ASP A 238 -16.45 -4.80 3.41
C ASP A 238 -16.22 -5.54 4.73
N SER A 239 -17.26 -6.15 5.25
CA SER A 239 -17.20 -6.89 6.51
C SER A 239 -16.66 -8.32 6.38
N HIS A 240 -16.38 -8.80 5.16
CA HIS A 240 -15.82 -10.13 4.90
C HIS A 240 -14.31 -10.06 4.76
N SER A 241 -13.62 -9.92 5.88
CA SER A 241 -12.18 -9.76 5.88
C SER A 241 -11.43 -11.08 5.69
N HIS A 242 -10.27 -11.00 5.03
CA HIS A 242 -9.32 -12.09 4.96
C HIS A 242 -8.78 -12.46 6.36
N GLY A 243 -8.23 -13.68 6.47
CA GLY A 243 -7.78 -14.21 7.75
C GLY A 243 -6.61 -13.45 8.38
N ASP A 244 -5.79 -12.79 7.57
CA ASP A 244 -4.66 -11.99 8.04
C ASP A 244 -5.05 -10.59 8.54
N VAL A 245 -6.21 -10.06 8.12
CA VAL A 245 -6.62 -8.68 8.44
C VAL A 245 -6.61 -8.39 9.93
N ILE A 246 -7.03 -9.35 10.75
CA ILE A 246 -7.03 -9.21 12.23
C ILE A 246 -5.63 -8.98 12.83
N VAL A 247 -4.55 -9.36 12.14
CA VAL A 247 -3.17 -9.23 12.66
C VAL A 247 -2.60 -7.82 12.43
N TRP A 248 -3.07 -7.13 11.40
CA TRP A 248 -2.48 -5.87 10.97
C TRP A 248 -2.62 -4.70 11.96
N PRO A 249 -3.77 -4.50 12.63
CA PRO A 249 -3.86 -3.47 13.66
C PRO A 249 -2.87 -3.69 14.82
N LEU A 250 -2.63 -4.95 15.22
CA LEU A 250 -1.61 -5.26 16.22
C LEU A 250 -0.20 -4.97 15.71
N LYS A 251 0.09 -5.24 14.43
CA LYS A 251 1.38 -4.87 13.81
C LYS A 251 1.58 -3.36 13.84
N ALA A 252 0.60 -2.58 13.44
CA ALA A 252 0.68 -1.12 13.42
C ALA A 252 0.85 -0.54 14.83
N LEU A 253 0.15 -1.09 15.80
CA LEU A 253 0.29 -0.71 17.21
C LEU A 253 1.70 -1.01 17.73
N ASN A 254 2.23 -2.22 17.47
CA ASN A 254 3.60 -2.58 17.86
C ASN A 254 4.64 -1.65 17.22
N ASP A 255 4.48 -1.33 15.93
CA ASP A 255 5.38 -0.41 15.23
C ASP A 255 5.43 0.96 15.92
N TYR A 256 4.26 1.48 16.32
CA TYR A 256 4.13 2.76 17.02
C TYR A 256 4.75 2.71 18.42
N LEU A 257 4.35 1.73 19.23
CA LEU A 257 4.82 1.62 20.62
C LEU A 257 6.33 1.39 20.71
N GLU A 258 6.88 0.56 19.81
CA GLU A 258 8.33 0.35 19.74
C GLU A 258 9.08 1.59 19.25
N ALA A 259 8.52 2.37 18.34
CA ALA A 259 9.19 3.58 17.87
C ALA A 259 9.16 4.70 18.91
N THR A 260 8.02 4.91 19.57
CA THR A 260 7.76 6.10 20.41
C THR A 260 7.94 5.86 21.90
N ASN A 261 7.77 4.61 22.37
CA ASN A 261 7.62 4.26 23.79
C ASN A 261 6.41 4.93 24.46
N ASP A 262 5.39 5.35 23.68
CA ASP A 262 4.14 5.95 24.19
C ASP A 262 3.21 4.86 24.73
N LEU A 263 3.56 4.27 25.87
CA LEU A 263 2.77 3.22 26.51
C LEU A 263 1.42 3.73 27.01
N ALA A 264 1.27 5.04 27.27
CA ALA A 264 0.01 5.65 27.67
C ALA A 264 -1.07 5.57 26.60
N PHE A 265 -0.70 5.36 25.33
CA PHE A 265 -1.66 5.13 24.25
C PHE A 265 -2.53 3.90 24.48
N LEU A 266 -2.04 2.89 25.19
CA LEU A 266 -2.83 1.71 25.55
C LEU A 266 -4.06 2.02 26.43
N ASP A 267 -4.01 3.12 27.19
CA ASP A 267 -5.09 3.58 28.05
C ASP A 267 -6.06 4.54 27.33
N GLU A 268 -5.72 5.03 26.12
CA GLU A 268 -6.63 5.87 25.34
C GLU A 268 -7.87 5.08 24.93
N THR A 269 -9.06 5.70 25.09
CA THR A 269 -10.33 5.08 24.75
C THR A 269 -10.72 5.32 23.29
N THR A 270 -11.27 4.30 22.67
CA THR A 270 -11.82 4.37 21.32
C THR A 270 -13.16 3.61 21.22
N PRO A 271 -14.08 4.02 20.34
CA PRO A 271 -15.34 3.33 20.16
C PRO A 271 -15.18 2.04 19.36
N TRP A 272 -16.14 1.14 19.56
CA TRP A 272 -16.33 -0.07 18.75
C TRP A 272 -17.20 0.17 17.53
N ARG A 273 -17.17 -0.74 16.56
CA ARG A 273 -18.21 -0.90 15.53
C ARG A 273 -19.24 -1.92 15.97
N THR A 274 -20.50 -1.62 15.67
CA THR A 274 -21.58 -2.58 15.88
C THR A 274 -21.63 -3.58 14.72
N ASP A 275 -21.66 -4.85 15.00
CA ASP A 275 -21.61 -5.92 13.98
C ASP A 275 -22.83 -5.92 13.04
N LYS A 276 -24.00 -5.50 13.53
CA LYS A 276 -25.26 -5.51 12.76
C LYS A 276 -25.46 -4.28 11.89
N THR A 277 -25.20 -3.09 12.44
CA THR A 277 -25.50 -1.83 11.76
C THR A 277 -24.27 -1.19 11.14
N LEU A 278 -23.10 -1.73 11.42
CA LEU A 278 -21.79 -1.25 10.95
C LEU A 278 -21.51 0.21 11.34
N LYS A 279 -22.20 0.71 12.37
CA LYS A 279 -22.06 2.08 12.86
C LYS A 279 -21.19 2.13 14.11
N ARG A 280 -20.64 3.32 14.38
CA ARG A 280 -19.93 3.62 15.63
C ARG A 280 -20.82 3.32 16.83
N SER A 281 -20.30 2.57 17.80
CA SER A 281 -20.93 2.28 19.07
C SER A 281 -20.83 3.49 20.01
N ARG A 282 -21.73 3.57 21.00
CA ARG A 282 -21.58 4.49 22.14
C ARG A 282 -20.61 3.94 23.22
N ARG A 283 -20.31 2.64 23.17
CA ARG A 283 -19.35 2.01 24.04
C ARG A 283 -17.95 2.36 23.56
N GLU A 284 -17.12 2.85 24.45
CA GLU A 284 -15.71 3.13 24.26
C GLU A 284 -14.92 2.40 25.32
N ASP A 285 -13.82 1.77 24.94
CA ASP A 285 -12.92 1.07 25.83
C ASP A 285 -11.46 1.46 25.50
N PRO A 286 -10.52 1.25 26.43
CA PRO A 286 -9.10 1.43 26.18
C PRO A 286 -8.57 0.58 25.02
N ILE A 287 -7.56 1.05 24.31
CA ILE A 287 -6.86 0.28 23.25
C ILE A 287 -6.39 -1.08 23.78
N ALA A 288 -5.94 -1.18 25.03
CA ALA A 288 -5.57 -2.45 25.65
C ALA A 288 -6.73 -3.47 25.61
N VAL A 289 -7.97 -3.04 25.91
CA VAL A 289 -9.17 -3.91 25.88
C VAL A 289 -9.51 -4.34 24.44
N HIS A 290 -9.28 -3.47 23.46
CA HIS A 290 -9.41 -3.82 22.04
C HIS A 290 -8.40 -4.90 21.65
N VAL A 291 -7.16 -4.83 22.13
CA VAL A 291 -6.14 -5.85 21.89
C VAL A 291 -6.48 -7.16 22.61
N GLU A 292 -6.98 -7.14 23.84
CA GLU A 292 -7.46 -8.34 24.53
C GLU A 292 -8.55 -9.07 23.72
N LYS A 293 -9.52 -8.33 23.19
CA LYS A 293 -10.57 -8.88 22.33
C LYS A 293 -9.99 -9.49 21.05
N LEU A 294 -9.03 -8.81 20.41
CA LEU A 294 -8.30 -9.32 19.25
C LEU A 294 -7.62 -10.65 19.58
N LEU A 295 -6.87 -10.71 20.67
CA LEU A 295 -6.13 -11.92 21.10
C LEU A 295 -7.07 -13.08 21.42
N ALA A 296 -8.23 -12.81 22.04
CA ALA A 296 -9.25 -13.81 22.27
C ALA A 296 -9.80 -14.38 20.95
N THR A 297 -10.16 -13.49 20.01
CA THR A 297 -10.66 -13.89 18.68
C THR A 297 -9.63 -14.68 17.86
N LEU A 298 -8.34 -14.33 17.97
CA LEU A 298 -7.27 -15.10 17.31
C LEU A 298 -7.21 -16.55 17.81
N ARG A 299 -7.33 -16.77 19.13
CA ARG A 299 -7.32 -18.12 19.71
C ARG A 299 -8.50 -18.98 19.22
N GLU A 300 -9.67 -18.37 19.02
CA GLU A 300 -10.85 -19.05 18.45
C GLU A 300 -10.66 -19.45 16.97
N ARG A 301 -9.70 -18.85 16.29
CA ARG A 301 -9.39 -19.09 14.86
C ARG A 301 -8.26 -20.09 14.64
N PHE A 302 -7.71 -20.70 15.67
CA PHE A 302 -6.69 -21.74 15.49
C PHE A 302 -7.31 -23.03 14.96
N ILE A 303 -6.56 -23.74 14.14
CA ILE A 303 -6.90 -25.12 13.74
C ILE A 303 -6.92 -25.98 15.01
N PRO A 304 -7.99 -26.77 15.24
CA PRO A 304 -8.11 -27.59 16.44
C PRO A 304 -6.88 -28.45 16.72
N GLY A 305 -6.38 -28.40 17.95
CA GLY A 305 -5.17 -29.12 18.36
C GLY A 305 -3.85 -28.49 17.94
N THR A 306 -3.88 -27.29 17.40
CA THR A 306 -2.69 -26.51 17.01
C THR A 306 -2.77 -25.07 17.48
N HIS A 307 -1.63 -24.33 17.34
CA HIS A 307 -1.55 -22.87 17.53
C HIS A 307 -1.40 -22.15 16.17
N LEU A 308 -1.96 -22.73 15.10
CA LEU A 308 -1.87 -22.20 13.74
C LEU A 308 -3.22 -21.57 13.36
N ILE A 309 -3.19 -20.29 12.95
CA ILE A 309 -4.40 -19.57 12.57
C ILE A 309 -4.90 -20.06 11.20
N ARG A 310 -6.21 -20.33 11.10
CA ARG A 310 -6.86 -20.69 9.83
C ARG A 310 -6.77 -19.57 8.80
N TYR A 311 -6.79 -19.94 7.53
CA TYR A 311 -6.63 -19.05 6.40
C TYR A 311 -7.82 -18.08 6.21
N GLY A 312 -9.04 -18.53 6.52
CA GLY A 312 -10.25 -17.75 6.28
C GLY A 312 -10.47 -17.49 4.79
N GLU A 313 -10.88 -16.28 4.46
CA GLU A 313 -11.15 -15.88 3.07
C GLU A 313 -9.88 -15.63 2.25
N GLY A 314 -8.70 -15.62 2.85
CA GLY A 314 -7.43 -15.34 2.19
C GLY A 314 -6.39 -14.70 3.09
N ASP A 315 -5.27 -14.30 2.50
CA ASP A 315 -4.22 -13.50 3.12
C ASP A 315 -3.83 -12.30 2.23
N TRP A 316 -2.63 -11.77 2.44
CA TRP A 316 -2.11 -10.64 1.68
C TRP A 316 -2.01 -10.93 0.16
N ASN A 317 -1.79 -12.18 -0.24
CA ASN A 317 -1.78 -12.54 -1.65
C ASN A 317 -3.20 -12.85 -2.15
N ASP A 318 -3.93 -11.81 -2.52
CA ASP A 318 -5.31 -11.90 -3.01
C ASP A 318 -5.49 -12.85 -4.21
N SER A 319 -4.41 -13.20 -4.92
CA SER A 319 -4.48 -14.13 -6.04
C SER A 319 -4.66 -15.59 -5.61
N LEU A 320 -4.32 -15.92 -4.37
CA LEU A 320 -4.34 -17.30 -3.84
C LEU A 320 -5.49 -17.56 -2.85
N GLN A 321 -6.59 -16.84 -2.96
CA GLN A 321 -7.81 -17.12 -2.20
C GLN A 321 -8.33 -18.54 -2.51
N PRO A 322 -8.84 -19.28 -1.48
CA PRO A 322 -9.31 -20.64 -1.70
C PRO A 322 -10.55 -20.68 -2.60
N ALA A 323 -10.52 -21.51 -3.64
CA ALA A 323 -11.67 -21.72 -4.53
C ALA A 323 -12.79 -22.49 -3.82
N ASP A 324 -12.43 -23.50 -3.01
CA ASP A 324 -13.38 -24.25 -2.19
C ASP A 324 -13.63 -23.53 -0.84
N PRO A 325 -14.88 -23.14 -0.54
CA PRO A 325 -15.23 -22.56 0.75
C PRO A 325 -14.85 -23.43 1.95
N GLY A 326 -14.82 -24.76 1.81
CA GLY A 326 -14.41 -25.68 2.86
C GLY A 326 -12.95 -25.50 3.32
N LEU A 327 -12.10 -25.00 2.44
CA LEU A 327 -10.69 -24.73 2.76
C LEU A 327 -10.49 -23.54 3.71
N ARG A 328 -11.48 -22.66 3.85
CA ARG A 328 -11.40 -21.48 4.74
C ARG A 328 -11.08 -21.85 6.17
N ASP A 329 -11.67 -22.95 6.65
CA ASP A 329 -11.52 -23.42 8.02
C ASP A 329 -10.47 -24.53 8.19
N ALA A 330 -10.01 -25.13 7.10
CA ALA A 330 -9.06 -26.25 7.10
C ALA A 330 -7.65 -25.85 6.61
N MET A 331 -7.50 -24.71 5.98
CA MET A 331 -6.24 -24.25 5.41
C MET A 331 -5.53 -23.28 6.36
N VAL A 332 -4.21 -23.27 6.32
CA VAL A 332 -3.32 -22.36 7.06
C VAL A 332 -2.35 -21.72 6.08
N SER A 333 -2.17 -20.40 6.14
CA SER A 333 -1.09 -19.68 5.46
C SER A 333 0.14 -19.61 6.35
N SER A 334 1.26 -20.15 5.92
CA SER A 334 2.53 -20.08 6.67
C SER A 334 2.99 -18.62 6.84
N TRP A 335 2.68 -17.77 5.87
CA TRP A 335 2.99 -16.34 5.95
C TRP A 335 2.18 -15.63 7.05
N THR A 336 0.87 -15.89 7.16
CA THR A 336 0.01 -15.31 8.20
C THR A 336 0.44 -15.75 9.58
N VAL A 337 0.81 -17.05 9.74
CA VAL A 337 1.35 -17.58 11.00
C VAL A 337 2.65 -16.87 11.39
N ALA A 338 3.58 -16.69 10.45
CA ALA A 338 4.83 -16.00 10.72
C ALA A 338 4.62 -14.50 11.07
N LEU A 339 3.65 -13.83 10.42
CA LEU A 339 3.26 -12.46 10.77
C LEU A 339 2.69 -12.41 12.19
N LEU A 340 1.76 -13.29 12.54
CA LEU A 340 1.15 -13.33 13.86
C LEU A 340 2.19 -13.65 14.94
N TYR A 341 3.05 -14.65 14.72
CA TYR A 341 4.16 -14.97 15.63
C TYR A 341 5.00 -13.73 15.94
N GLN A 342 5.41 -12.98 14.92
CA GLN A 342 6.18 -11.75 15.10
C GLN A 342 5.44 -10.76 16.00
N GLN A 343 4.13 -10.56 15.77
CA GLN A 343 3.38 -9.58 16.52
C GLN A 343 3.15 -10.00 17.98
N LEU A 344 2.98 -11.28 18.26
CA LEU A 344 2.88 -11.81 19.64
C LEU A 344 4.18 -11.59 20.41
N VAL A 345 5.34 -11.91 19.80
CA VAL A 345 6.66 -11.68 20.41
C VAL A 345 6.88 -10.21 20.72
N ARG A 346 6.58 -9.33 19.76
CA ARG A 346 6.76 -7.87 19.90
C ARG A 346 5.83 -7.30 20.97
N TYR A 347 4.56 -7.67 20.96
CA TYR A 347 3.61 -7.16 21.96
C TYR A 347 3.94 -7.67 23.37
N ALA A 348 4.40 -8.91 23.51
CA ALA A 348 4.92 -9.40 24.80
C ALA A 348 6.11 -8.57 25.31
N GLN A 349 7.02 -8.15 24.42
CA GLN A 349 8.13 -7.26 24.77
C GLN A 349 7.63 -5.86 25.22
N VAL A 350 6.64 -5.29 24.52
CA VAL A 350 5.99 -4.04 24.92
C VAL A 350 5.40 -4.16 26.33
N LEU A 351 4.63 -5.21 26.60
CA LEU A 351 4.03 -5.46 27.91
C LEU A 351 5.09 -5.66 29.01
N HIS A 352 6.18 -6.37 28.72
CA HIS A 352 7.29 -6.50 29.65
C HIS A 352 7.90 -5.14 30.02
N ARG A 353 8.09 -4.26 29.06
CA ARG A 353 8.59 -2.90 29.30
C ARG A 353 7.61 -2.04 30.10
N ALA A 354 6.31 -2.24 29.86
CA ALA A 354 5.24 -1.57 30.63
C ALA A 354 5.10 -2.09 32.07
N GLY A 355 5.81 -3.17 32.45
CA GLY A 355 5.69 -3.82 33.75
C GLY A 355 4.53 -4.81 33.86
N HIS A 356 3.83 -5.09 32.77
CA HIS A 356 2.69 -6.02 32.68
C HIS A 356 3.15 -7.47 32.46
N HIS A 357 4.03 -7.97 33.33
CA HIS A 357 4.65 -9.29 33.19
C HIS A 357 3.65 -10.45 33.20
N GLY A 358 2.55 -10.31 33.96
CA GLY A 358 1.49 -11.33 34.04
C GLY A 358 0.76 -11.54 32.70
N GLU A 359 0.63 -10.49 31.90
CA GLU A 359 0.00 -10.52 30.57
C GLU A 359 1.00 -10.90 29.47
N ALA A 360 2.27 -10.52 29.63
CA ALA A 360 3.33 -10.80 28.66
C ALA A 360 3.72 -12.29 28.59
N THR A 361 3.76 -12.98 29.75
CA THR A 361 4.19 -14.38 29.84
C THR A 361 3.33 -15.32 28.99
N PRO A 362 1.97 -15.30 29.09
CA PRO A 362 1.13 -16.16 28.25
C PRO A 362 1.27 -15.92 26.74
N LEU A 363 1.61 -14.69 26.32
CA LEU A 363 1.85 -14.39 24.91
C LEU A 363 3.19 -14.97 24.44
N SER A 364 4.21 -14.91 25.29
CA SER A 364 5.51 -15.51 25.00
C SER A 364 5.39 -17.03 24.88
N GLU A 365 4.64 -17.67 25.77
CA GLU A 365 4.35 -19.11 25.73
C GLU A 365 3.56 -19.48 24.47
N LEU A 366 2.54 -18.69 24.10
CA LEU A 366 1.78 -18.89 22.87
C LEU A 366 2.67 -18.78 21.64
N ALA A 367 3.57 -17.80 21.59
CA ALA A 367 4.51 -17.64 20.47
C ALA A 367 5.46 -18.85 20.37
N LEU A 368 5.96 -19.39 21.50
CA LEU A 368 6.79 -20.60 21.51
C LEU A 368 6.02 -21.81 20.99
N ALA A 369 4.79 -22.01 21.44
CA ALA A 369 3.92 -23.09 20.98
C ALA A 369 3.62 -22.96 19.47
N MET A 370 3.33 -21.75 18.99
CA MET A 370 3.13 -21.47 17.57
C MET A 370 4.38 -21.79 16.74
N ARG A 371 5.58 -21.43 17.21
CA ARG A 371 6.85 -21.78 16.56
C ARG A 371 7.06 -23.29 16.47
N ALA A 372 6.70 -24.02 17.54
CA ALA A 372 6.79 -25.48 17.54
C ALA A 372 5.85 -26.11 16.49
N ASP A 373 4.59 -25.67 16.46
CA ASP A 373 3.60 -26.18 15.50
C ASP A 373 3.93 -25.77 14.07
N PHE A 374 4.43 -24.55 13.83
CA PHE A 374 4.91 -24.09 12.53
C PHE A 374 5.99 -25.03 11.98
N ASN A 375 7.02 -25.33 12.77
CA ASN A 375 8.09 -26.23 12.35
C ASN A 375 7.60 -27.67 12.17
N ARG A 376 6.66 -28.12 13.00
CA ARG A 376 6.12 -29.50 12.92
C ARG A 376 5.26 -29.72 11.69
N PHE A 377 4.40 -28.75 11.35
CA PHE A 377 3.34 -28.94 10.37
C PHE A 377 3.61 -28.26 9.04
N LEU A 378 4.32 -27.12 9.01
CA LEU A 378 4.47 -26.29 7.82
C LEU A 378 5.90 -26.33 7.24
N VAL A 379 6.85 -26.95 7.94
CA VAL A 379 8.21 -27.18 7.42
C VAL A 379 8.42 -28.67 7.22
N ARG A 380 8.72 -29.07 6.02
CA ARG A 380 9.04 -30.46 5.65
C ARG A 380 10.31 -30.50 4.80
N ASP A 381 11.20 -31.44 5.08
CA ASP A 381 12.49 -31.58 4.40
C ASP A 381 13.30 -30.27 4.37
N GLY A 382 13.21 -29.49 5.46
CA GLY A 382 13.88 -28.22 5.62
C GLY A 382 13.23 -27.04 4.91
N THR A 383 12.19 -27.24 4.11
CA THR A 383 11.52 -26.21 3.31
C THR A 383 10.17 -25.84 3.92
N VAL A 384 9.87 -24.55 4.02
CA VAL A 384 8.56 -24.04 4.42
C VAL A 384 7.58 -24.10 3.28
N ALA A 385 6.37 -24.59 3.55
CA ALA A 385 5.26 -24.56 2.59
C ALA A 385 4.62 -23.16 2.49
N GLY A 386 3.98 -22.84 1.37
CA GLY A 386 3.10 -21.70 1.27
C GLY A 386 1.87 -21.87 2.17
N TYR A 387 1.24 -23.03 2.05
CA TYR A 387 0.01 -23.38 2.77
C TYR A 387 0.03 -24.83 3.27
N GLY A 388 -0.73 -25.09 4.33
CA GLY A 388 -1.04 -26.43 4.82
C GLY A 388 -2.55 -26.65 4.88
N ILE A 389 -3.06 -27.76 4.33
CA ILE A 389 -4.48 -28.15 4.41
C ILE A 389 -4.61 -29.26 5.43
N PHE A 390 -5.39 -29.02 6.49
CA PHE A 390 -5.63 -29.92 7.60
C PHE A 390 -6.95 -30.70 7.38
N GLU A 391 -6.85 -31.89 6.86
CA GLU A 391 -8.01 -32.77 6.72
C GLU A 391 -8.38 -33.45 8.04
N ARG A 392 -9.67 -33.67 8.27
CA ARG A 392 -10.16 -34.35 9.47
C ARG A 392 -9.61 -35.77 9.52
N GLY A 393 -8.91 -36.10 10.61
CA GLY A 393 -8.37 -37.45 10.86
C GLY A 393 -6.99 -37.68 10.22
N SER A 394 -6.37 -36.68 9.63
CA SER A 394 -4.97 -36.74 9.19
C SER A 394 -4.04 -36.22 10.26
N ASP A 395 -2.92 -36.92 10.51
CA ASP A 395 -1.88 -36.52 11.46
C ASP A 395 -0.96 -35.41 10.92
N ALA A 396 -1.00 -35.15 9.60
CA ALA A 396 -0.18 -34.14 8.94
C ALA A 396 -0.97 -33.45 7.80
N PRO A 397 -0.74 -32.14 7.59
CA PRO A 397 -1.40 -31.42 6.51
C PRO A 397 -0.84 -31.79 5.14
N GLU A 398 -1.69 -31.66 4.11
CA GLU A 398 -1.25 -31.55 2.73
C GLU A 398 -0.56 -30.19 2.53
N LEU A 399 0.66 -30.18 1.98
CA LEU A 399 1.43 -28.96 1.79
C LEU A 399 1.31 -28.45 0.33
N LEU A 400 0.96 -27.17 0.20
CA LEU A 400 0.93 -26.48 -1.10
C LEU A 400 2.08 -25.48 -1.20
N LEU A 401 2.50 -25.18 -2.44
CA LEU A 401 3.68 -24.34 -2.72
C LEU A 401 4.89 -24.87 -1.95
N HIS A 402 5.14 -26.15 -2.11
CA HIS A 402 6.19 -26.92 -1.46
C HIS A 402 6.71 -27.98 -2.44
N PRO A 403 7.98 -28.44 -2.36
CA PRO A 403 8.50 -29.48 -3.24
C PRO A 403 7.66 -30.78 -3.30
N SER A 404 6.89 -31.07 -2.26
CA SER A 404 5.95 -32.20 -2.23
C SER A 404 4.53 -31.90 -2.75
N ASP A 405 4.26 -30.69 -3.24
CA ASP A 405 2.96 -30.29 -3.76
C ASP A 405 2.64 -31.00 -5.09
N VAL A 406 1.70 -31.94 -5.04
CA VAL A 406 1.20 -32.64 -6.22
C VAL A 406 -0.11 -32.06 -6.76
N ARG A 407 -0.78 -31.19 -5.99
CA ARG A 407 -2.06 -30.57 -6.35
C ARG A 407 -1.88 -29.44 -7.35
N THR A 408 -0.94 -28.53 -7.09
CA THR A 408 -0.70 -27.35 -7.93
C THR A 408 0.61 -27.45 -8.72
N GLY A 409 1.54 -28.28 -8.29
CA GLY A 409 2.87 -28.40 -8.86
C GLY A 409 3.80 -27.22 -8.58
N LEU A 410 3.36 -26.26 -7.76
CA LEU A 410 4.16 -25.11 -7.30
C LEU A 410 5.07 -25.54 -6.14
N ARG A 411 6.31 -25.06 -6.14
CA ARG A 411 7.30 -25.61 -5.20
C ARG A 411 7.75 -24.63 -4.12
N TYR A 412 7.76 -23.33 -4.41
CA TYR A 412 8.38 -22.36 -3.52
C TYR A 412 7.54 -21.08 -3.44
N SER A 413 7.41 -20.53 -2.23
CA SER A 413 6.71 -19.27 -1.96
C SER A 413 7.64 -18.29 -1.24
N LEU A 414 7.79 -17.10 -1.79
CA LEU A 414 8.62 -16.04 -1.23
C LEU A 414 8.11 -15.54 0.12
N LEU A 415 6.79 -15.37 0.24
CA LEU A 415 6.16 -14.70 1.37
C LEU A 415 6.46 -15.37 2.72
N PRO A 416 6.25 -16.68 2.91
CA PRO A 416 6.58 -17.33 4.18
C PRO A 416 8.08 -17.36 4.44
N MET A 417 8.93 -17.48 3.42
CA MET A 417 10.39 -17.49 3.58
C MET A 417 10.89 -16.15 4.12
N THR A 418 10.52 -15.05 3.47
CA THR A 418 10.95 -13.71 3.88
C THR A 418 10.35 -13.30 5.21
N ARG A 419 9.06 -13.58 5.44
CA ARG A 419 8.41 -13.23 6.70
C ARG A 419 8.98 -14.01 7.88
N SER A 420 9.30 -15.29 7.72
CA SER A 420 9.90 -16.09 8.78
C SER A 420 11.32 -15.62 9.15
N ILE A 421 12.09 -15.12 8.17
CA ILE A 421 13.38 -14.46 8.41
C ILE A 421 13.17 -13.17 9.22
N ILE A 422 12.30 -12.28 8.75
CA ILE A 422 12.01 -10.98 9.38
C ILE A 422 11.48 -11.18 10.82
N ALA A 423 10.65 -12.18 11.03
CA ALA A 423 10.04 -12.49 12.32
C ALA A 423 11.00 -13.16 13.33
N GLY A 424 12.16 -13.60 12.89
CA GLY A 424 13.04 -14.44 13.73
C GLY A 424 12.40 -15.81 14.08
N LEU A 425 11.47 -16.28 13.24
CA LEU A 425 10.80 -17.56 13.43
C LEU A 425 11.72 -18.72 13.06
N PHE A 426 12.53 -18.55 12.01
CA PHE A 426 13.57 -19.49 11.60
C PHE A 426 14.79 -19.46 12.54
N THR A 427 15.48 -20.60 12.64
CA THR A 427 16.87 -20.61 13.14
C THR A 427 17.80 -19.96 12.13
N PRO A 428 19.03 -19.57 12.51
CA PRO A 428 20.02 -19.05 11.55
C PRO A 428 20.26 -20.01 10.36
N GLU A 429 20.30 -21.31 10.61
CA GLU A 429 20.51 -22.35 9.60
C GLU A 429 19.32 -22.44 8.63
N GLN A 430 18.09 -22.41 9.18
CA GLN A 430 16.88 -22.36 8.37
C GLN A 430 16.82 -21.09 7.52
N ALA A 431 17.16 -19.93 8.09
CA ALA A 431 17.19 -18.67 7.36
C ALA A 431 18.17 -18.70 6.20
N GLN A 432 19.40 -19.20 6.42
CA GLN A 432 20.40 -19.36 5.36
C GLN A 432 19.98 -20.39 4.30
N HIS A 433 19.32 -21.47 4.71
CA HIS A 433 18.76 -22.44 3.75
C HIS A 433 17.71 -21.79 2.85
N HIS A 434 16.74 -21.08 3.42
CA HIS A 434 15.70 -20.40 2.65
C HIS A 434 16.25 -19.26 1.79
N LEU A 435 17.30 -18.56 2.22
CA LEU A 435 18.00 -17.58 1.38
C LEU A 435 18.57 -18.23 0.12
N ARG A 436 19.15 -19.44 0.23
CA ARG A 436 19.63 -20.19 -0.96
C ARG A 436 18.47 -20.56 -1.88
N LEU A 437 17.33 -21.05 -1.34
CA LEU A 437 16.15 -21.36 -2.13
C LEU A 437 15.58 -20.13 -2.84
N ILE A 438 15.54 -18.97 -2.18
CA ILE A 438 15.10 -17.72 -2.79
C ILE A 438 16.02 -17.35 -3.96
N ARG A 439 17.35 -17.39 -3.76
CA ARG A 439 18.34 -17.06 -4.81
C ARG A 439 18.24 -18.00 -6.00
N GLU A 440 18.02 -19.29 -5.77
CA GLU A 440 17.96 -20.30 -6.81
C GLU A 440 16.63 -20.29 -7.58
N HIS A 441 15.48 -20.11 -6.89
CA HIS A 441 14.18 -20.36 -7.47
C HIS A 441 13.30 -19.13 -7.62
N LEU A 442 13.47 -18.10 -6.79
CA LEU A 442 12.55 -16.97 -6.70
C LEU A 442 13.18 -15.61 -7.06
N LEU A 443 14.50 -15.51 -7.12
CA LEU A 443 15.19 -14.29 -7.53
C LEU A 443 15.42 -14.30 -9.05
N PHE A 444 14.84 -13.31 -9.73
CA PHE A 444 14.92 -13.12 -11.17
C PHE A 444 15.65 -11.79 -11.46
N PRO A 445 16.05 -11.52 -12.72
CA PRO A 445 16.79 -10.29 -13.04
C PRO A 445 16.09 -9.00 -12.58
N ASP A 446 14.77 -8.95 -12.64
CA ASP A 446 13.94 -7.80 -12.29
C ASP A 446 13.41 -7.82 -10.84
N GLY A 447 13.83 -8.80 -10.02
CA GLY A 447 13.54 -8.87 -8.59
C GLY A 447 13.01 -10.22 -8.11
N ALA A 448 12.66 -10.28 -6.81
CA ALA A 448 12.13 -11.48 -6.18
C ALA A 448 10.64 -11.68 -6.52
N ARG A 449 10.27 -12.89 -6.94
CA ARG A 449 8.91 -13.26 -7.33
C ARG A 449 8.18 -14.02 -6.23
N LEU A 450 6.86 -13.85 -6.18
CA LEU A 450 5.99 -14.43 -5.16
C LEU A 450 6.07 -15.96 -5.09
N ILE A 451 6.11 -16.62 -6.25
CA ILE A 451 6.23 -18.07 -6.39
C ILE A 451 7.14 -18.43 -7.57
N ASP A 452 7.58 -19.68 -7.65
CA ASP A 452 8.56 -20.14 -8.63
C ASP A 452 8.06 -20.12 -10.09
N ARG A 453 6.75 -20.22 -10.30
CA ARG A 453 6.09 -20.10 -11.60
C ARG A 453 4.63 -19.66 -11.44
N PRO A 454 3.98 -19.14 -12.50
CA PRO A 454 2.54 -18.85 -12.46
C PRO A 454 1.70 -20.08 -12.15
N VAL A 455 0.60 -19.89 -11.44
CA VAL A 455 -0.44 -20.91 -11.27
C VAL A 455 -0.95 -21.31 -12.66
N ALA A 456 -1.21 -22.60 -12.87
CA ALA A 456 -1.73 -23.09 -14.14
C ALA A 456 -3.07 -22.42 -14.49
N TYR A 457 -3.20 -21.98 -15.74
CA TYR A 457 -4.40 -21.33 -16.25
C TYR A 457 -5.06 -22.24 -17.32
N HIS A 458 -6.32 -22.57 -17.10
CA HIS A 458 -7.09 -23.49 -17.95
C HIS A 458 -8.34 -22.82 -18.55
N GLY A 459 -8.29 -21.50 -18.77
CA GLY A 459 -9.42 -20.77 -19.35
C GLY A 459 -10.45 -20.30 -18.33
N GLY A 460 -10.08 -20.26 -17.02
CA GLY A 460 -10.87 -19.65 -15.97
C GLY A 460 -11.57 -20.56 -14.96
N PRO A 461 -11.68 -21.93 -15.14
CA PRO A 461 -12.15 -22.77 -14.05
C PRO A 461 -11.23 -22.67 -12.83
N GLU A 462 -11.83 -22.55 -11.63
CA GLU A 462 -11.13 -22.46 -10.36
C GLU A 462 -11.15 -23.83 -9.67
N HIS A 463 -9.99 -24.34 -9.28
CA HIS A 463 -9.83 -25.65 -8.63
C HIS A 463 -9.29 -25.55 -7.21
N THR A 464 -8.20 -24.78 -7.04
CA THR A 464 -7.54 -24.61 -5.74
C THR A 464 -7.56 -23.15 -5.32
N PHE A 465 -7.23 -22.25 -6.26
CA PHE A 465 -7.15 -20.82 -6.01
C PHE A 465 -8.05 -20.04 -6.98
N ARG A 466 -8.77 -19.04 -6.47
CA ARG A 466 -9.71 -18.26 -7.27
C ARG A 466 -8.99 -17.43 -8.34
N ARG A 467 -8.54 -16.27 -7.99
CA ARG A 467 -8.04 -15.23 -8.91
C ARG A 467 -6.84 -15.67 -9.73
N ALA A 468 -5.93 -16.44 -9.13
CA ALA A 468 -4.75 -16.94 -9.84
C ALA A 468 -5.12 -17.87 -11.00
N GLU A 469 -6.22 -18.63 -10.89
CA GLU A 469 -6.67 -19.56 -11.91
C GLU A 469 -7.67 -18.93 -12.89
N SER A 470 -8.44 -17.93 -12.47
CA SER A 470 -9.50 -17.30 -13.29
C SER A 470 -9.07 -16.02 -14.01
N ALA A 471 -8.04 -15.30 -13.54
CA ALA A 471 -7.59 -14.08 -14.19
C ALA A 471 -6.93 -14.36 -15.54
N SER A 472 -7.47 -13.78 -16.62
CA SER A 472 -7.00 -13.97 -17.99
C SER A 472 -5.77 -13.14 -18.35
N PHE A 473 -5.55 -12.00 -17.67
CA PHE A 473 -4.39 -11.12 -17.89
C PHE A 473 -3.12 -11.70 -17.24
N PHE A 474 -1.96 -11.29 -17.75
CA PHE A 474 -0.67 -11.54 -17.12
C PHE A 474 -0.03 -10.22 -16.70
N GLY A 475 0.18 -10.04 -15.40
CA GLY A 475 0.73 -8.82 -14.80
C GLY A 475 0.42 -8.74 -13.31
N ARG A 476 0.96 -7.75 -12.61
CA ARG A 476 0.78 -7.56 -11.17
C ARG A 476 1.12 -8.83 -10.36
N GLU A 477 0.25 -9.20 -9.40
CA GLU A 477 0.38 -10.43 -8.60
C GLU A 477 0.30 -11.72 -9.45
N ILE A 478 -0.37 -11.68 -10.59
CA ILE A 478 -0.43 -12.80 -11.53
C ILE A 478 0.90 -12.95 -12.27
N GLY A 479 1.58 -11.84 -12.55
CA GLY A 479 2.95 -11.79 -13.10
C GLY A 479 4.03 -12.12 -12.09
N LEU A 480 3.66 -12.24 -10.82
CA LEU A 480 4.45 -12.68 -9.66
C LEU A 480 5.51 -11.71 -9.15
N MET A 481 6.02 -10.77 -9.92
CA MET A 481 6.93 -9.73 -9.42
C MET A 481 6.14 -8.54 -8.90
N TYR A 482 5.76 -8.64 -7.63
CA TYR A 482 5.07 -7.59 -6.91
C TYR A 482 6.09 -6.83 -6.04
N VAL A 483 6.28 -5.54 -6.32
CA VAL A 483 7.37 -4.74 -5.71
C VAL A 483 7.24 -4.68 -4.18
N HIS A 484 6.03 -4.70 -3.65
CA HIS A 484 5.78 -4.78 -2.22
C HIS A 484 6.45 -6.02 -1.58
N ALA A 485 6.24 -7.21 -2.16
CA ALA A 485 6.87 -8.45 -1.69
C ALA A 485 8.39 -8.44 -1.90
N HIS A 486 8.84 -7.82 -2.99
CA HIS A 486 10.27 -7.62 -3.26
C HIS A 486 10.93 -6.69 -2.23
N LEU A 487 10.25 -5.62 -1.80
CA LEU A 487 10.73 -4.76 -0.70
C LEU A 487 10.81 -5.54 0.63
N ARG A 488 9.86 -6.46 0.90
CA ARG A 488 9.96 -7.35 2.06
C ARG A 488 11.11 -8.37 1.93
N TYR A 489 11.49 -8.77 0.72
CA TYR A 489 12.73 -9.49 0.50
C TYR A 489 13.94 -8.62 0.88
N GLY A 490 13.98 -7.35 0.47
CA GLY A 490 15.01 -6.40 0.90
C GLY A 490 15.09 -6.27 2.44
N GLU A 491 13.95 -6.20 3.12
CA GLU A 491 13.90 -6.18 4.60
C GLU A 491 14.51 -7.46 5.21
N ALA A 492 14.20 -8.63 4.66
CA ALA A 492 14.80 -9.89 5.08
C ALA A 492 16.33 -9.88 4.88
N MET A 493 16.82 -9.30 3.77
CA MET A 493 18.26 -9.13 3.52
C MET A 493 18.90 -8.21 4.55
N ALA A 494 18.23 -7.13 4.95
CA ALA A 494 18.71 -6.25 6.01
C ALA A 494 18.85 -6.99 7.36
N VAL A 495 17.86 -7.84 7.70
CA VAL A 495 17.89 -8.66 8.92
C VAL A 495 19.05 -9.64 8.92
N LEU A 496 19.38 -10.22 7.76
CA LEU A 496 20.51 -11.16 7.60
C LEU A 496 21.87 -10.49 7.46
N GLY A 497 21.91 -9.15 7.29
CA GLY A 497 23.16 -8.41 7.03
C GLY A 497 23.67 -8.56 5.60
N GLU A 498 22.85 -9.04 4.67
CA GLU A 498 23.14 -9.24 3.24
C GLU A 498 23.09 -7.90 2.50
N ALA A 499 24.09 -7.04 2.73
CA ALA A 499 24.08 -5.64 2.29
C ALA A 499 23.91 -5.49 0.78
N ASP A 500 24.69 -6.22 -0.02
CA ASP A 500 24.64 -6.11 -1.49
C ASP A 500 23.26 -6.46 -2.02
N ALA A 501 22.64 -7.53 -1.51
CA ALA A 501 21.30 -7.96 -1.91
C ALA A 501 20.20 -6.96 -1.48
N LEU A 502 20.36 -6.30 -0.32
CA LEU A 502 19.46 -5.24 0.14
C LEU A 502 19.50 -4.01 -0.79
N TRP A 503 20.71 -3.55 -1.13
CA TRP A 503 20.86 -2.38 -1.99
C TRP A 503 20.47 -2.67 -3.43
N ASP A 504 20.75 -3.86 -3.95
CA ASP A 504 20.22 -4.31 -5.23
C ASP A 504 18.69 -4.30 -5.25
N ALA A 505 18.05 -4.78 -4.18
CA ALA A 505 16.58 -4.74 -4.09
C ALA A 505 16.03 -3.32 -4.16
N LEU A 506 16.66 -2.35 -3.48
CA LEU A 506 16.27 -0.94 -3.57
C LEU A 506 16.45 -0.39 -4.99
N HIS A 507 17.54 -0.69 -5.66
CA HIS A 507 17.83 -0.18 -7.01
C HIS A 507 16.93 -0.80 -8.07
N VAL A 508 16.62 -2.09 -7.99
CA VAL A 508 15.69 -2.77 -8.90
C VAL A 508 14.26 -2.22 -8.77
N ALA A 509 13.84 -1.87 -7.55
CA ALA A 509 12.54 -1.25 -7.30
C ALA A 509 12.48 0.25 -7.65
N ASN A 510 13.63 0.91 -7.84
CA ASN A 510 13.68 2.34 -8.13
C ASN A 510 13.41 2.62 -9.61
N PRO A 511 12.42 3.45 -9.96
CA PRO A 511 12.07 3.74 -11.37
C PRO A 511 13.19 4.45 -12.14
N ILE A 512 14.12 5.13 -11.44
CA ILE A 512 15.24 5.83 -12.08
C ILE A 512 16.37 4.88 -12.44
N SER A 513 16.72 3.95 -11.53
CA SER A 513 17.90 3.08 -11.70
C SER A 513 17.59 1.70 -12.27
N VAL A 514 16.31 1.34 -12.44
CA VAL A 514 15.94 -0.02 -12.88
C VAL A 514 16.57 -0.40 -14.23
N THR A 515 16.64 0.51 -15.20
CA THR A 515 17.20 0.24 -16.53
C THR A 515 18.74 0.06 -16.52
N GLU A 516 19.41 0.52 -15.48
CA GLU A 516 20.85 0.30 -15.30
C GLU A 516 21.14 -1.07 -14.70
N ARG A 517 20.17 -1.63 -13.95
CA ARG A 517 20.29 -2.93 -13.26
C ARG A 517 19.66 -4.07 -14.04
N VAL A 518 18.59 -3.82 -14.75
CA VAL A 518 17.77 -4.82 -15.45
C VAL A 518 17.80 -4.51 -16.94
N ALA A 519 18.65 -5.22 -17.67
CA ALA A 519 18.97 -4.95 -19.08
C ALA A 519 17.74 -5.04 -20.01
N ASN A 520 16.73 -5.83 -19.65
CA ASN A 520 15.49 -6.01 -20.39
C ASN A 520 14.33 -5.15 -19.87
N ALA A 521 14.57 -4.24 -18.92
CA ALA A 521 13.53 -3.35 -18.42
C ALA A 521 13.30 -2.15 -19.35
N ALA A 522 12.03 -1.89 -19.65
CA ALA A 522 11.63 -0.64 -20.29
C ALA A 522 11.80 0.56 -19.33
N PRO A 523 12.08 1.76 -19.87
CA PRO A 523 12.13 2.98 -19.05
C PRO A 523 10.81 3.21 -18.31
N ARG A 524 10.92 3.63 -17.06
CA ARG A 524 9.76 3.92 -16.18
C ARG A 524 9.62 5.41 -15.96
N GLN A 525 8.40 5.85 -15.66
CA GLN A 525 8.13 7.21 -15.21
C GLN A 525 8.87 7.48 -13.90
N ARG A 526 9.76 8.48 -13.89
CA ARG A 526 10.72 8.70 -12.81
C ARG A 526 10.12 9.19 -11.49
N ASN A 527 8.94 9.78 -11.55
CA ASN A 527 8.24 10.37 -10.41
C ASN A 527 7.02 9.53 -9.96
N ALA A 528 7.03 8.23 -10.23
CA ALA A 528 5.97 7.34 -9.82
C ALA A 528 6.53 6.03 -9.23
N TYR A 529 5.88 5.55 -8.17
CA TYR A 529 6.08 4.20 -7.70
C TYR A 529 5.35 3.21 -8.62
N PHE A 530 5.99 2.09 -8.91
CA PHE A 530 5.39 0.97 -9.65
C PHE A 530 5.20 -0.22 -8.73
N SER A 531 3.97 -0.73 -8.67
CA SER A 531 3.63 -1.85 -7.77
C SER A 531 4.10 -3.20 -8.27
N SER A 532 4.42 -3.31 -9.56
CA SER A 532 4.88 -4.56 -10.17
C SER A 532 5.92 -4.34 -11.27
N SER A 533 6.61 -5.42 -11.63
CA SER A 533 7.41 -5.54 -12.84
C SER A 533 6.80 -6.66 -13.68
N ASP A 534 6.15 -6.26 -14.79
CA ASP A 534 5.34 -7.16 -15.58
C ASP A 534 6.10 -7.59 -16.84
N ALA A 535 6.27 -8.89 -17.03
CA ALA A 535 6.84 -9.44 -18.27
C ALA A 535 5.84 -9.29 -19.43
N ALA A 536 6.33 -8.86 -20.60
CA ALA A 536 5.52 -8.50 -21.76
C ALA A 536 4.98 -9.75 -22.50
N PHE A 537 4.25 -10.60 -21.76
CA PHE A 537 3.49 -11.68 -22.35
C PHE A 537 2.08 -11.20 -22.74
N PRO A 538 1.59 -11.54 -23.94
CA PRO A 538 0.26 -11.14 -24.37
C PRO A 538 -0.86 -11.84 -23.57
N ASP A 539 -0.59 -13.05 -23.08
CA ASP A 539 -1.56 -13.84 -22.32
C ASP A 539 -0.92 -14.87 -21.38
N ARG A 540 -1.77 -15.58 -20.63
CA ARG A 540 -1.40 -16.59 -19.64
C ARG A 540 -0.82 -17.86 -20.26
N TYR A 541 -1.24 -18.22 -21.48
CA TYR A 541 -0.76 -19.43 -22.17
C TYR A 541 0.68 -19.24 -22.64
N GLU A 542 0.98 -18.07 -23.25
CA GLU A 542 2.33 -17.76 -23.65
C GLU A 542 3.25 -17.61 -22.43
N ALA A 543 2.79 -16.95 -21.36
CA ALA A 543 3.54 -16.85 -20.11
C ALA A 543 3.90 -18.22 -19.53
N SER A 544 2.98 -19.18 -19.57
CA SER A 544 3.22 -20.55 -19.10
C SER A 544 4.21 -21.30 -20.00
N ALA A 545 4.06 -21.20 -21.33
CA ALA A 545 4.90 -21.91 -22.29
C ALA A 545 6.34 -21.37 -22.34
N ALA A 546 6.52 -20.06 -22.14
CA ALA A 546 7.81 -19.37 -22.30
C ALA A 546 8.34 -18.77 -20.98
N TRP A 547 7.95 -19.32 -19.83
CA TRP A 547 8.31 -18.80 -18.50
C TRP A 547 9.83 -18.70 -18.27
N SER A 548 10.63 -19.59 -18.87
CA SER A 548 12.09 -19.53 -18.80
C SER A 548 12.65 -18.19 -19.28
N ARG A 549 12.01 -17.52 -20.25
CA ARG A 549 12.43 -16.22 -20.78
C ARG A 549 12.44 -15.10 -19.72
N VAL A 550 11.61 -15.23 -18.69
CA VAL A 550 11.64 -14.29 -17.55
C VAL A 550 12.89 -14.51 -16.72
N ARG A 551 13.25 -15.77 -16.47
CA ARG A 551 14.46 -16.13 -15.72
C ARG A 551 15.73 -15.75 -16.46
N ASP A 552 15.74 -15.95 -17.76
CA ASP A 552 16.89 -15.66 -18.62
C ASP A 552 17.01 -14.16 -18.97
N GLY A 553 16.01 -13.34 -18.59
CA GLY A 553 15.97 -11.91 -18.93
C GLY A 553 15.83 -11.64 -20.42
N THR A 554 15.26 -12.58 -21.20
CA THR A 554 15.11 -12.44 -22.67
C THR A 554 13.75 -11.91 -23.10
N ILE A 555 12.82 -11.70 -22.15
CA ILE A 555 11.56 -11.00 -22.38
C ILE A 555 11.62 -9.62 -21.76
N ALA A 556 11.06 -8.61 -22.44
CA ALA A 556 10.97 -7.26 -21.87
C ALA A 556 10.11 -7.27 -20.60
N VAL A 557 10.50 -6.43 -19.63
CA VAL A 557 9.70 -6.19 -18.42
C VAL A 557 9.37 -4.71 -18.31
N GLU A 558 8.12 -4.42 -17.94
CA GLU A 558 7.57 -3.07 -17.83
C GLU A 558 7.13 -2.79 -16.40
N GLY A 559 7.01 -1.52 -16.05
CA GLY A 559 6.38 -1.12 -14.80
C GLY A 559 4.87 -1.31 -14.91
N GLY A 560 4.29 -2.06 -13.97
CA GLY A 560 2.85 -2.28 -13.87
C GLY A 560 2.11 -1.12 -13.21
N TRP A 561 1.15 -1.39 -12.34
CA TRP A 561 0.36 -0.37 -11.68
C TRP A 561 1.20 0.69 -10.97
N ARG A 562 0.84 1.95 -11.17
CA ARG A 562 1.46 3.09 -10.51
C ARG A 562 0.72 3.45 -9.22
N ILE A 563 1.46 3.91 -8.22
CA ILE A 563 0.94 4.49 -6.98
C ILE A 563 -0.06 3.55 -6.30
N TYR A 564 0.44 2.43 -5.78
CA TYR A 564 -0.35 1.55 -4.93
C TYR A 564 -0.09 1.87 -3.46
N SER A 565 -1.15 2.00 -2.68
CA SER A 565 -1.24 2.66 -1.37
C SER A 565 -0.09 2.45 -0.38
N SER A 566 0.34 1.22 -0.17
CA SER A 566 1.34 0.93 0.88
C SER A 566 2.77 0.89 0.36
N GLY A 567 2.98 0.59 -0.92
CA GLY A 567 4.30 0.33 -1.48
C GLY A 567 5.33 1.47 -1.38
N PRO A 568 5.00 2.73 -1.71
CA PRO A 568 5.93 3.84 -1.58
C PRO A 568 6.43 4.04 -0.15
N GLY A 569 5.54 3.90 0.83
CA GLY A 569 5.90 3.98 2.25
C GLY A 569 6.85 2.87 2.69
N LEU A 570 6.64 1.65 2.19
CA LEU A 570 7.56 0.53 2.44
C LEU A 570 8.95 0.78 1.86
N TYR A 571 9.02 1.39 0.67
CA TYR A 571 10.31 1.74 0.06
C TYR A 571 11.08 2.73 0.93
N VAL A 572 10.42 3.81 1.37
CA VAL A 572 11.03 4.82 2.25
C VAL A 572 11.47 4.19 3.58
N ASN A 573 10.64 3.33 4.15
CA ASN A 573 10.96 2.59 5.37
C ASN A 573 12.18 1.67 5.19
N LEU A 574 12.22 0.89 4.10
CA LEU A 574 13.34 0.01 3.80
C LEU A 574 14.65 0.80 3.67
N LEU A 575 14.61 1.93 2.96
CA LEU A 575 15.77 2.78 2.74
C LEU A 575 16.27 3.39 4.06
N ILE A 576 15.38 4.06 4.82
CA ILE A 576 15.78 4.84 6.00
C ILE A 576 16.03 3.93 7.19
N ARG A 577 15.06 3.07 7.55
CA ARG A 577 15.13 2.33 8.82
C ARG A 577 15.94 1.04 8.72
N HIS A 578 16.04 0.44 7.54
CA HIS A 578 16.75 -0.83 7.37
C HIS A 578 18.10 -0.67 6.66
N ALA A 579 18.18 0.02 5.52
CA ALA A 579 19.44 0.17 4.80
C ALA A 579 20.35 1.22 5.45
N LEU A 580 19.84 2.43 5.71
CA LEU A 580 20.59 3.46 6.44
C LEU A 580 20.59 3.23 7.97
N GLY A 581 19.71 2.36 8.46
CA GLY A 581 19.68 1.93 9.85
C GLY A 581 19.23 3.01 10.86
N ILE A 582 18.61 4.09 10.37
CA ILE A 582 18.16 5.23 11.18
C ILE A 582 16.74 4.95 11.68
N ARG A 583 16.60 4.66 12.97
CA ARG A 583 15.30 4.34 13.56
C ARG A 583 15.25 4.66 15.05
N CYS A 584 14.05 4.87 15.58
CA CYS A 584 13.81 4.87 17.01
C CYS A 584 13.38 3.46 17.47
N VAL A 585 13.86 3.06 18.64
CA VAL A 585 13.50 1.80 19.31
C VAL A 585 13.22 2.11 20.76
N PHE A 586 11.95 2.09 21.15
CA PHE A 586 11.45 2.50 22.46
C PHE A 586 11.92 3.90 22.88
N GLY A 587 11.85 4.85 21.96
CA GLY A 587 12.25 6.24 22.16
C GLY A 587 13.75 6.52 21.98
N ASP A 588 14.58 5.47 21.93
CA ASP A 588 16.02 5.62 21.72
C ASP A 588 16.38 5.64 20.23
N ARG A 589 17.16 6.62 19.79
CA ARG A 589 17.69 6.64 18.42
C ARG A 589 18.77 5.59 18.24
N VAL A 590 18.58 4.74 17.24
CA VAL A 590 19.52 3.68 16.83
C VAL A 590 20.02 3.99 15.43
N ASN A 591 21.33 3.88 15.24
CA ASN A 591 21.95 3.99 13.92
C ASN A 591 22.79 2.73 13.66
N LYS A 592 22.24 1.80 12.87
CA LYS A 592 22.89 0.53 12.49
C LYS A 592 22.74 0.31 10.98
N PRO A 593 23.54 0.99 10.16
CA PRO A 593 23.44 0.89 8.71
C PRO A 593 23.92 -0.48 8.21
N VAL A 594 23.26 -0.97 7.16
CA VAL A 594 23.63 -2.16 6.39
C VAL A 594 24.16 -1.69 5.04
N LEU A 595 25.46 -1.42 4.94
CA LEU A 595 26.09 -0.80 3.78
C LEU A 595 27.00 -1.79 3.05
N PRO A 596 27.01 -1.77 1.69
CA PRO A 596 27.93 -2.58 0.88
C PRO A 596 29.40 -2.33 1.25
N GLY A 597 30.23 -3.36 1.15
CA GLY A 597 31.67 -3.26 1.40
C GLY A 597 32.09 -3.06 2.87
N ARG A 598 31.15 -3.04 3.82
CA ARG A 598 31.45 -3.14 5.26
C ARG A 598 31.12 -4.54 5.74
N SER A 599 32.10 -5.45 5.69
CA SER A 599 32.02 -6.68 6.48
C SER A 599 31.69 -6.31 7.92
N ALA A 600 30.65 -6.90 8.49
CA ALA A 600 30.38 -6.76 9.91
C ALA A 600 31.65 -7.21 10.68
N ARG A 601 32.35 -6.24 11.27
CA ARG A 601 33.40 -6.48 12.24
C ARG A 601 32.81 -6.50 13.63
#